data_337477d7bea185b179dc3d99685247ed
#
_entry.id   337477d7bea185b179dc3d99685247ed
#
_cell.length_a   1.000
_cell.length_b   1.000
_cell.length_c   1.000
_cell.angle_alpha   90.00
_cell.angle_beta   90.00
_cell.angle_gamma   90.00
#
_symmetry.space_group_name_H-M   'P 1'
#
loop_
_entity.id
_entity.type
_entity.pdbx_description
1 polymer ?
#
loop_
_entity_poly.entity_id
_entity_poly.type
_entity_poly.pdbx_seq_one_letter_code
_entity_poly.pdbx_strand_id
1 'polypeptide(L)'
;REITPDAIGPEAVRNLIVTRHLGSELPEALTGLTSVAACQPGVLGQTGIESLALVKSAMQTAQPDVVIVIDALAAAEPGRLFRTVQLTDTGIVPGSGVGNSRQEFSRRTLGVPVVAVGVPTVMDAAGALQPALTRDMPQGLLVTLRDVDARVREMGRLVGYGCDLALHRGLSLAEIPTFLS
;
A
#
# COMPACT_ATOMS: atom_id res chain seq x y z
N ARG A 1 3.29 15.78 10.43
CA ARG A 1 3.05 15.66 8.97
C ARG A 1 1.61 15.24 8.79
N GLU A 2 0.83 15.98 8.05
CA GLU A 2 -0.57 15.64 7.76
C GLU A 2 -0.63 14.31 7.00
N ILE A 3 -1.57 13.45 7.37
CA ILE A 3 -1.84 12.18 6.70
C ILE A 3 -2.80 12.47 5.55
N THR A 4 -2.41 12.08 4.36
CA THR A 4 -3.24 12.21 3.15
C THR A 4 -3.91 10.88 2.79
N PRO A 5 -4.96 10.88 1.97
CA PRO A 5 -5.59 9.64 1.50
C PRO A 5 -4.60 8.65 0.86
N ASP A 6 -3.51 9.15 0.27
CA ASP A 6 -2.48 8.33 -0.40
C ASP A 6 -1.51 7.65 0.58
N ALA A 7 -1.62 7.90 1.89
CA ALA A 7 -0.64 7.44 2.86
C ALA A 7 -0.85 5.99 3.35
N ILE A 8 -1.69 5.19 2.69
CA ILE A 8 -1.92 3.77 3.05
C ILE A 8 -0.63 2.97 3.03
N GLY A 9 0.17 3.06 1.96
CA GLY A 9 1.46 2.36 1.87
C GLY A 9 2.43 2.74 2.97
N PRO A 10 2.75 4.03 3.16
CA PRO A 10 3.56 4.50 4.29
C PRO A 10 3.06 4.06 5.67
N GLU A 11 1.75 4.11 5.93
CA GLU A 11 1.19 3.67 7.21
C GLU A 11 1.25 2.14 7.37
N ALA A 12 1.07 1.37 6.31
CA ALA A 12 1.25 -0.08 6.37
C ALA A 12 2.71 -0.45 6.70
N VAL A 13 3.69 0.20 6.04
CA VAL A 13 5.11 -0.04 6.32
C VAL A 13 5.52 0.32 7.74
N ARG A 14 4.90 1.33 8.37
CA ARG A 14 5.12 1.65 9.79
C ARG A 14 4.65 0.56 10.75
N ASN A 15 3.75 -0.29 10.28
CA ASN A 15 3.16 -1.39 11.02
C ASN A 15 3.57 -2.75 10.44
N LEU A 16 4.74 -2.83 9.82
CA LEU A 16 5.29 -4.03 9.19
C LEU A 16 6.61 -4.40 9.85
N ILE A 17 6.76 -5.66 10.22
CA ILE A 17 8.00 -6.22 10.77
C ILE A 17 9.02 -6.41 9.64
N VAL A 18 10.08 -5.60 9.65
CA VAL A 18 11.18 -5.67 8.69
C VAL A 18 12.32 -6.47 9.31
N THR A 19 12.69 -7.59 8.69
CA THR A 19 13.61 -8.59 9.24
C THR A 19 14.89 -8.77 8.44
N ARG A 20 14.95 -8.29 7.18
CA ARG A 20 16.09 -8.55 6.29
C ARG A 20 17.44 -8.12 6.89
N HIS A 21 17.47 -7.03 7.64
CA HIS A 21 18.68 -6.50 8.28
C HIS A 21 19.24 -7.40 9.40
N LEU A 22 18.44 -8.33 9.93
CA LEU A 22 18.84 -9.26 10.98
C LEU A 22 19.74 -10.38 10.47
N GLY A 23 19.75 -10.64 9.16
CA GLY A 23 20.64 -11.60 8.50
C GLY A 23 20.51 -13.02 9.06
N SER A 24 21.65 -13.72 9.13
CA SER A 24 21.77 -15.08 9.69
C SER A 24 21.89 -15.10 11.23
N GLU A 25 21.97 -13.96 11.89
CA GLU A 25 22.14 -13.84 13.34
C GLU A 25 20.79 -13.72 14.08
N LEU A 26 19.73 -14.28 13.49
CA LEU A 26 18.41 -14.33 14.14
C LEU A 26 18.51 -15.16 15.44
N PRO A 27 18.07 -14.58 16.59
CA PRO A 27 17.91 -15.36 17.81
C PRO A 27 17.03 -16.59 17.57
N GLU A 28 17.27 -17.67 18.28
CA GLU A 28 16.52 -18.94 18.13
C GLU A 28 14.99 -18.73 18.22
N ALA A 29 14.55 -17.78 19.04
CA ALA A 29 13.15 -17.36 19.18
C ALA A 29 12.54 -16.73 17.92
N LEU A 30 13.36 -16.30 16.95
CA LEU A 30 12.95 -15.65 15.69
C LEU A 30 13.18 -16.56 14.47
N THR A 31 13.60 -17.82 14.71
CA THR A 31 13.73 -18.82 13.64
C THR A 31 12.35 -19.13 13.07
N GLY A 32 12.12 -18.76 11.84
CA GLY A 32 10.82 -18.92 11.16
C GLY A 32 10.26 -17.64 10.61
N LEU A 33 10.86 -16.48 10.95
CA LEU A 33 10.53 -15.23 10.29
C LEU A 33 11.08 -15.21 8.86
N THR A 34 10.25 -14.82 7.93
CA THR A 34 10.64 -14.56 6.53
C THR A 34 11.51 -13.32 6.45
N SER A 35 12.52 -13.31 5.59
CA SER A 35 13.33 -12.12 5.31
C SER A 35 12.50 -11.07 4.58
N VAL A 36 12.17 -9.98 5.25
CA VAL A 36 11.31 -8.89 4.74
C VAL A 36 12.10 -7.59 4.70
N ALA A 37 12.06 -6.92 3.56
CA ALA A 37 12.53 -5.55 3.37
C ALA A 37 11.37 -4.65 2.96
N ALA A 38 11.37 -3.40 3.38
CA ALA A 38 10.36 -2.42 3.00
C ALA A 38 11.01 -1.23 2.26
N CYS A 39 10.31 -0.69 1.28
CA CYS A 39 10.71 0.48 0.52
C CYS A 39 9.53 1.45 0.40
N GLN A 40 9.77 2.71 0.69
CA GLN A 40 8.80 3.80 0.48
C GLN A 40 9.35 4.73 -0.60
N PRO A 41 9.08 4.49 -1.88
CA PRO A 41 9.68 5.25 -2.99
C PRO A 41 9.20 6.70 -3.04
N GLY A 42 8.13 7.04 -2.33
CA GLY A 42 7.50 8.36 -2.40
C GLY A 42 6.76 8.58 -3.73
N VAL A 43 6.40 9.83 -3.98
CA VAL A 43 5.70 10.22 -5.20
C VAL A 43 6.62 11.02 -6.15
N LEU A 44 6.39 10.89 -7.45
CA LEU A 44 7.19 11.55 -8.50
C LEU A 44 7.34 13.05 -8.26
N GLY A 45 6.27 13.74 -7.84
CA GLY A 45 6.29 15.19 -7.58
C GLY A 45 7.20 15.61 -6.42
N GLN A 46 7.58 14.69 -5.53
CA GLN A 46 8.49 14.95 -4.41
C GLN A 46 9.92 14.52 -4.72
N THR A 47 10.08 13.40 -5.41
CA THR A 47 11.39 12.79 -5.65
C THR A 47 12.00 13.16 -7.01
N GLY A 48 11.17 13.54 -7.98
CA GLY A 48 11.56 13.70 -9.39
C GLY A 48 11.89 12.38 -10.10
N ILE A 49 11.66 11.22 -9.44
CA ILE A 49 12.01 9.90 -9.95
C ILE A 49 10.75 9.01 -9.91
N GLU A 50 10.54 8.27 -11.00
CA GLU A 50 9.45 7.28 -11.05
C GLU A 50 9.60 6.22 -9.95
N SER A 51 8.51 5.94 -9.23
CA SER A 51 8.51 4.99 -8.12
C SER A 51 8.97 3.59 -8.55
N LEU A 52 8.62 3.15 -9.77
CA LEU A 52 9.09 1.88 -10.31
C LEU A 52 10.62 1.84 -10.45
N ALA A 53 11.26 2.93 -10.84
CA ALA A 53 12.72 3.00 -10.97
C ALA A 53 13.41 2.87 -9.61
N LEU A 54 12.89 3.53 -8.59
CA LEU A 54 13.39 3.42 -7.21
C LEU A 54 13.22 2.01 -6.66
N VAL A 55 12.07 1.39 -6.89
CA VAL A 55 11.81 0.00 -6.46
C VAL A 55 12.74 -0.97 -7.18
N LYS A 56 12.95 -0.84 -8.49
CA LYS A 56 13.91 -1.67 -9.24
C LYS A 56 15.32 -1.56 -8.68
N SER A 57 15.74 -0.35 -8.31
CA SER A 57 17.06 -0.14 -7.69
C SER A 57 17.15 -0.81 -6.31
N ALA A 58 16.13 -0.71 -5.48
CA ALA A 58 16.07 -1.40 -4.19
C ALA A 58 16.07 -2.92 -4.35
N MET A 59 15.40 -3.45 -5.37
CA MET A 59 15.37 -4.90 -5.68
C MET A 59 16.73 -5.45 -6.05
N GLN A 60 17.61 -4.66 -6.67
CA GLN A 60 18.98 -5.11 -6.98
C GLN A 60 19.74 -5.49 -5.70
N THR A 61 19.50 -4.79 -4.60
CA THR A 61 20.11 -5.08 -3.30
C THR A 61 19.32 -6.13 -2.53
N ALA A 62 17.99 -6.05 -2.55
CA ALA A 62 17.14 -6.94 -1.77
C ALA A 62 16.98 -8.33 -2.38
N GLN A 63 17.00 -8.44 -3.72
CA GLN A 63 16.79 -9.67 -4.49
C GLN A 63 15.56 -10.47 -3.99
N PRO A 64 14.36 -9.87 -3.98
CA PRO A 64 13.17 -10.50 -3.42
C PRO A 64 12.65 -11.61 -4.34
N ASP A 65 12.09 -12.67 -3.76
CA ASP A 65 11.34 -13.72 -4.48
C ASP A 65 9.94 -13.25 -4.87
N VAL A 66 9.37 -12.30 -4.12
CA VAL A 66 8.05 -11.71 -4.35
C VAL A 66 8.04 -10.25 -3.90
N VAL A 67 7.26 -9.43 -4.58
CA VAL A 67 7.04 -8.03 -4.22
C VAL A 67 5.58 -7.82 -3.85
N ILE A 68 5.33 -7.26 -2.66
CA ILE A 68 4.00 -6.78 -2.25
C ILE A 68 3.96 -5.28 -2.48
N VAL A 69 3.01 -4.82 -3.30
CA VAL A 69 2.80 -3.38 -3.58
C VAL A 69 1.53 -2.93 -2.87
N ILE A 70 1.64 -1.93 -2.01
CA ILE A 70 0.51 -1.39 -1.25
C ILE A 70 0.22 0.03 -1.74
N ASP A 71 -1.01 0.27 -2.20
CA ASP A 71 -1.40 1.57 -2.76
C ASP A 71 -2.83 1.97 -2.38
N ALA A 72 -3.11 3.25 -2.46
CA ALA A 72 -4.44 3.81 -2.33
C ALA A 72 -5.19 3.72 -3.66
N LEU A 73 -6.46 3.38 -3.61
CA LEU A 73 -7.32 3.24 -4.79
C LEU A 73 -8.44 4.28 -4.80
N ALA A 74 -8.99 4.52 -6.00
CA ALA A 74 -10.27 5.18 -6.14
C ALA A 74 -11.42 4.15 -5.98
N ALA A 75 -12.44 4.52 -5.18
CA ALA A 75 -13.66 3.74 -5.05
C ALA A 75 -14.64 4.05 -6.19
N ALA A 76 -15.28 3.04 -6.73
CA ALA A 76 -16.44 3.21 -7.63
C ALA A 76 -17.73 3.52 -6.85
N GLU A 77 -17.81 3.10 -5.58
CA GLU A 77 -18.99 3.24 -4.73
C GLU A 77 -18.62 3.79 -3.36
N PRO A 78 -19.42 4.71 -2.75
CA PRO A 78 -19.14 5.28 -1.42
C PRO A 78 -18.98 4.23 -0.33
N GLY A 79 -19.74 3.14 -0.40
CA GLY A 79 -19.73 2.06 0.58
C GLY A 79 -18.41 1.28 0.67
N ARG A 80 -17.49 1.47 -0.28
CA ARG A 80 -16.18 0.83 -0.30
C ARG A 80 -15.08 1.66 0.33
N LEU A 81 -15.27 2.97 0.51
CA LEU A 81 -14.27 3.86 1.10
C LEU A 81 -13.84 3.37 2.49
N PHE A 82 -12.56 3.04 2.65
CA PHE A 82 -11.95 2.54 3.88
C PHE A 82 -12.65 1.30 4.48
N ARG A 83 -13.33 0.49 3.66
CA ARG A 83 -14.07 -0.71 4.11
C ARG A 83 -13.67 -1.99 3.41
N THR A 84 -12.88 -1.88 2.34
CA THR A 84 -12.43 -3.04 1.57
C THR A 84 -10.94 -2.99 1.36
N VAL A 85 -10.31 -4.18 1.35
CA VAL A 85 -8.95 -4.39 0.87
C VAL A 85 -9.06 -5.24 -0.38
N GLN A 86 -8.46 -4.79 -1.47
CA GLN A 86 -8.44 -5.48 -2.74
C GLN A 86 -7.08 -6.13 -2.94
N LEU A 87 -7.08 -7.40 -3.31
CA LEU A 87 -5.87 -8.18 -3.56
C LEU A 87 -5.87 -8.68 -5.00
N THR A 88 -4.74 -8.57 -5.68
CA THR A 88 -4.56 -9.14 -7.03
C THR A 88 -3.09 -9.52 -7.26
N ASP A 89 -2.87 -10.54 -8.07
CA ASP A 89 -1.56 -10.99 -8.56
C ASP A 89 -1.25 -10.51 -10.00
N THR A 90 -2.16 -9.79 -10.62
CA THR A 90 -1.99 -9.25 -11.98
C THR A 90 -1.15 -7.98 -12.02
N GLY A 91 -0.92 -7.35 -10.87
CA GLY A 91 -0.20 -6.08 -10.75
C GLY A 91 -1.12 -4.88 -10.54
N ILE A 92 -0.53 -3.70 -10.47
CA ILE A 92 -1.22 -2.44 -10.24
C ILE A 92 -0.58 -1.31 -11.05
N VAL A 93 -1.41 -0.38 -11.52
CA VAL A 93 -0.98 0.89 -12.13
C VAL A 93 -1.31 2.02 -11.16
N PRO A 94 -0.35 2.52 -10.37
CA PRO A 94 -0.61 3.58 -9.41
C PRO A 94 -1.20 4.82 -10.08
N GLY A 95 -2.16 5.47 -9.41
CA GLY A 95 -2.81 6.68 -9.89
C GLY A 95 -3.80 6.50 -11.04
N SER A 96 -4.01 5.29 -11.58
CA SER A 96 -4.94 5.05 -12.70
C SER A 96 -6.37 5.44 -12.37
N GLY A 97 -6.82 5.22 -11.14
CA GLY A 97 -8.18 5.54 -10.69
C GLY A 97 -8.47 7.04 -10.55
N VAL A 98 -7.45 7.89 -10.62
CA VAL A 98 -7.56 9.36 -10.48
C VAL A 98 -6.98 10.10 -11.70
N GLY A 99 -6.86 9.42 -12.84
CA GLY A 99 -6.37 10.01 -14.10
C GLY A 99 -4.87 10.35 -14.12
N ASN A 100 -4.10 9.87 -13.15
CA ASN A 100 -2.67 10.13 -13.00
C ASN A 100 -1.86 8.82 -13.07
N SER A 101 -2.08 8.04 -14.14
CA SER A 101 -1.45 6.74 -14.34
C SER A 101 0.07 6.84 -14.36
N ARG A 102 0.72 5.97 -13.56
CA ARG A 102 2.16 5.78 -13.48
C ARG A 102 2.58 4.48 -14.16
N GLN A 103 3.87 4.16 -14.10
CA GLN A 103 4.36 2.90 -14.61
C GLN A 103 3.80 1.74 -13.78
N GLU A 104 3.44 0.65 -14.47
CA GLU A 104 2.83 -0.54 -13.89
C GLU A 104 3.82 -1.29 -12.98
N PHE A 105 3.33 -1.74 -11.83
CA PHE A 105 4.00 -2.73 -10.99
C PHE A 105 3.39 -4.10 -11.25
N SER A 106 4.08 -4.95 -11.97
CA SER A 106 3.64 -6.30 -12.31
C SER A 106 4.84 -7.23 -12.47
N ARG A 107 4.57 -8.53 -12.56
CA ARG A 107 5.62 -9.51 -12.87
C ARG A 107 6.38 -9.17 -14.16
N ARG A 108 5.70 -8.61 -15.15
CA ARG A 108 6.30 -8.18 -16.42
C ARG A 108 7.34 -7.09 -16.22
N THR A 109 7.09 -6.13 -15.34
CA THR A 109 7.97 -4.98 -15.12
C THR A 109 9.05 -5.23 -14.08
N LEU A 110 8.80 -6.09 -13.08
CA LEU A 110 9.71 -6.36 -11.96
C LEU A 110 10.48 -7.69 -12.10
N GLY A 111 10.05 -8.60 -12.95
CA GLY A 111 10.70 -9.90 -13.16
C GLY A 111 10.37 -10.97 -12.11
N VAL A 112 9.71 -10.61 -11.02
CA VAL A 112 9.28 -11.50 -9.92
C VAL A 112 7.76 -11.42 -9.75
N PRO A 113 7.11 -12.40 -9.09
CA PRO A 113 5.70 -12.31 -8.74
C PRO A 113 5.39 -11.02 -7.96
N VAL A 114 4.23 -10.43 -8.25
CA VAL A 114 3.76 -9.22 -7.60
C VAL A 114 2.38 -9.49 -7.00
N VAL A 115 2.19 -9.15 -5.74
CA VAL A 115 0.89 -9.09 -5.08
C VAL A 115 0.57 -7.63 -4.82
N ALA A 116 -0.48 -7.12 -5.42
CA ALA A 116 -0.96 -5.78 -5.16
C ALA A 116 -2.05 -5.80 -4.10
N VAL A 117 -1.92 -4.90 -3.13
CA VAL A 117 -2.85 -4.66 -2.02
C VAL A 117 -3.36 -3.24 -2.15
N GLY A 118 -4.63 -3.08 -2.42
CA GLY A 118 -5.24 -1.77 -2.63
C GLY A 118 -6.34 -1.45 -1.63
N VAL A 119 -6.36 -0.21 -1.12
CA VAL A 119 -7.42 0.28 -0.23
C VAL A 119 -8.08 1.48 -0.88
N PRO A 120 -9.40 1.45 -1.13
CA PRO A 120 -10.15 2.60 -1.63
C PRO A 120 -10.21 3.73 -0.59
N THR A 121 -9.60 4.87 -0.89
CA THR A 121 -9.46 6.02 0.03
C THR A 121 -10.13 7.28 -0.48
N VAL A 122 -10.33 7.39 -1.79
CA VAL A 122 -10.98 8.51 -2.47
C VAL A 122 -12.00 8.00 -3.47
N MET A 123 -12.89 8.87 -3.91
CA MET A 123 -13.77 8.59 -5.05
C MET A 123 -14.00 9.86 -5.85
N ASP A 124 -14.39 9.72 -7.11
CA ASP A 124 -14.84 10.85 -7.92
C ASP A 124 -16.15 11.42 -7.35
N ALA A 125 -16.21 12.74 -7.19
CA ALA A 125 -17.38 13.41 -6.62
C ALA A 125 -18.64 13.21 -7.48
N ALA A 126 -18.46 13.13 -8.81
CA ALA A 126 -19.57 12.86 -9.73
C ALA A 126 -20.17 11.45 -9.52
N GLY A 127 -19.32 10.46 -9.18
CA GLY A 127 -19.77 9.12 -8.81
C GLY A 127 -20.45 9.05 -7.44
N ALA A 128 -20.17 10.01 -6.54
CA ALA A 128 -20.78 10.06 -5.21
C ALA A 128 -22.18 10.65 -5.20
N LEU A 129 -22.55 11.47 -6.19
CA LEU A 129 -23.75 12.26 -6.25
C LEU A 129 -24.67 11.81 -7.38
N GLN A 130 -25.95 12.17 -7.27
CA GLN A 130 -26.89 11.95 -8.37
C GLN A 130 -26.51 12.78 -9.59
N PRO A 131 -26.68 12.26 -10.83
CA PRO A 131 -26.31 12.96 -12.07
C PRO A 131 -26.87 14.37 -12.21
N ALA A 132 -28.04 14.63 -11.64
CA ALA A 132 -28.66 15.95 -11.64
C ALA A 132 -27.88 17.00 -10.85
N LEU A 133 -27.09 16.57 -9.86
CA LEU A 133 -26.30 17.45 -8.98
C LEU A 133 -24.86 17.64 -9.48
N THR A 134 -24.45 16.88 -10.49
CA THR A 134 -23.05 16.87 -10.97
C THR A 134 -22.83 17.72 -12.22
N ARG A 135 -23.91 18.30 -12.80
CA ARG A 135 -23.87 19.02 -14.10
C ARG A 135 -22.87 20.17 -14.14
N ASP A 136 -22.66 20.86 -13.02
CA ASP A 136 -21.77 22.01 -12.91
C ASP A 136 -20.52 21.74 -12.04
N MET A 137 -20.23 20.48 -11.72
CA MET A 137 -19.07 20.13 -10.92
C MET A 137 -17.81 20.10 -11.75
N PRO A 138 -16.66 20.60 -11.21
CA PRO A 138 -15.37 20.43 -11.86
C PRO A 138 -15.06 18.95 -12.09
N GLN A 139 -14.58 18.62 -13.29
CA GLN A 139 -14.09 17.26 -13.55
C GLN A 139 -12.86 16.94 -12.71
N GLY A 140 -12.76 15.70 -12.24
CA GLY A 140 -11.64 15.24 -11.43
C GLY A 140 -11.66 15.72 -9.97
N LEU A 141 -12.80 16.23 -9.48
CA LEU A 141 -12.98 16.53 -8.06
C LEU A 141 -13.05 15.22 -7.27
N LEU A 142 -12.05 14.99 -6.42
CA LEU A 142 -11.99 13.82 -5.56
C LEU A 142 -12.52 14.16 -4.16
N VAL A 143 -13.29 13.26 -3.60
CA VAL A 143 -13.81 13.35 -2.24
C VAL A 143 -13.37 12.14 -1.40
N THR A 144 -13.26 12.36 -0.11
CA THR A 144 -12.94 11.33 0.89
C THR A 144 -13.75 11.55 2.17
N LEU A 145 -13.57 10.67 3.14
CA LEU A 145 -14.24 10.81 4.44
C LEU A 145 -13.59 11.91 5.28
N ARG A 146 -14.39 12.55 6.13
CA ARG A 146 -13.94 13.64 7.01
C ARG A 146 -12.83 13.21 7.99
N ASP A 147 -12.88 11.95 8.45
CA ASP A 147 -11.97 11.32 9.39
C ASP A 147 -10.85 10.54 8.69
N VAL A 148 -10.43 11.01 7.51
CA VAL A 148 -9.46 10.33 6.62
C VAL A 148 -8.18 9.92 7.33
N ASP A 149 -7.60 10.76 8.16
CA ASP A 149 -6.33 10.45 8.86
C ASP A 149 -6.50 9.29 9.86
N ALA A 150 -7.61 9.21 10.57
CA ALA A 150 -7.88 8.08 11.46
C ALA A 150 -8.08 6.80 10.65
N ARG A 151 -8.82 6.88 9.54
CA ARG A 151 -9.05 5.74 8.64
C ARG A 151 -7.79 5.23 7.98
N VAL A 152 -6.94 6.13 7.50
CA VAL A 152 -5.65 5.76 6.89
C VAL A 152 -4.77 5.01 7.89
N ARG A 153 -4.68 5.50 9.15
CA ARG A 153 -3.92 4.80 10.21
C ARG A 153 -4.50 3.42 10.51
N GLU A 154 -5.82 3.33 10.64
CA GLU A 154 -6.51 2.07 10.92
C GLU A 154 -6.28 1.05 9.81
N MET A 155 -6.52 1.44 8.56
CA MET A 155 -6.35 0.57 7.39
C MET A 155 -4.89 0.23 7.13
N GLY A 156 -3.97 1.19 7.31
CA GLY A 156 -2.53 0.95 7.20
C GLY A 156 -2.06 -0.10 8.21
N ARG A 157 -2.49 0.03 9.48
CA ARG A 157 -2.21 -0.98 10.52
C ARG A 157 -2.80 -2.34 10.16
N LEU A 158 -4.05 -2.39 9.70
CA LEU A 158 -4.70 -3.63 9.28
C LEU A 158 -3.92 -4.32 8.16
N VAL A 159 -3.50 -3.56 7.14
CA VAL A 159 -2.72 -4.08 6.01
C VAL A 159 -1.33 -4.53 6.46
N GLY A 160 -0.62 -3.74 7.28
CA GLY A 160 0.70 -4.11 7.82
C GLY A 160 0.64 -5.41 8.60
N TYR A 161 -0.26 -5.51 9.57
CA TYR A 161 -0.46 -6.73 10.37
C TYR A 161 -0.90 -7.92 9.52
N GLY A 162 -1.75 -7.70 8.52
CA GLY A 162 -2.14 -8.75 7.57
C GLY A 162 -0.96 -9.29 6.77
N CYS A 163 -0.05 -8.42 6.35
CA CYS A 163 1.19 -8.82 5.70
C CYS A 163 2.11 -9.60 6.65
N ASP A 164 2.26 -9.17 7.91
CA ASP A 164 3.07 -9.87 8.90
C ASP A 164 2.57 -11.30 9.15
N LEU A 165 1.27 -11.45 9.34
CA LEU A 165 0.65 -12.77 9.53
C LEU A 165 0.79 -13.69 8.31
N ALA A 166 0.80 -13.10 7.11
CA ALA A 166 0.99 -13.86 5.87
C ALA A 166 2.44 -14.26 5.63
N LEU A 167 3.40 -13.39 6.00
CA LEU A 167 4.82 -13.57 5.73
C LEU A 167 5.54 -14.36 6.82
N HIS A 168 5.18 -14.18 8.09
CA HIS A 168 5.87 -14.76 9.22
C HIS A 168 5.09 -15.95 9.80
N ARG A 169 5.52 -17.16 9.46
CA ARG A 169 4.85 -18.39 9.95
C ARG A 169 4.94 -18.48 11.46
N GLY A 170 3.80 -18.75 12.09
CA GLY A 170 3.71 -18.93 13.55
C GLY A 170 3.55 -17.64 14.35
N LEU A 171 3.64 -16.47 13.71
CA LEU A 171 3.38 -15.18 14.34
C LEU A 171 1.87 -15.05 14.64
N SER A 172 1.52 -14.68 15.86
CA SER A 172 0.15 -14.33 16.23
C SER A 172 -0.09 -12.83 16.22
N LEU A 173 -1.36 -12.44 16.08
CA LEU A 173 -1.75 -11.02 16.10
C LEU A 173 -1.33 -10.31 17.40
N ALA A 174 -1.32 -11.03 18.52
CA ALA A 174 -0.96 -10.49 19.84
C ALA A 174 0.54 -10.18 19.96
N GLU A 175 1.39 -10.86 19.18
CA GLU A 175 2.84 -10.70 19.23
C GLU A 175 3.34 -9.53 18.36
N ILE A 176 2.63 -9.18 17.28
CA ILE A 176 3.06 -8.14 16.33
C ILE A 176 3.46 -6.82 17.02
N PRO A 177 2.67 -6.26 17.98
CA PRO A 177 3.04 -5.01 18.62
C PRO A 177 4.38 -5.02 19.36
N THR A 178 4.81 -6.20 19.84
CA THR A 178 6.08 -6.36 20.55
C THR A 178 7.30 -6.15 19.63
N PHE A 179 7.14 -6.45 18.34
CA PHE A 179 8.19 -6.26 17.34
C PHE A 179 8.22 -4.84 16.76
N LEU A 180 7.15 -4.06 16.96
CA LEU A 180 7.01 -2.70 16.41
C LEU A 180 7.27 -1.59 17.45
N SER A 181 7.57 -1.96 18.70
CA SER A 181 7.81 -1.05 19.83
C SER A 181 9.25 -0.52 19.89
#